data_e49d04b788dc4edaa4025dcedba865a5
#
_entry.id   e49d04b788dc4edaa4025dcedba865a5
#
_cell.length_a   1.000
_cell.length_b   1.000
_cell.length_c   1.000
_cell.angle_alpha   90.00
_cell.angle_beta   90.00
_cell.angle_gamma   90.00
#
_symmetry.space_group_name_H-M   'P 1'
#
loop_
_entity.id
_entity.type
_entity.pdbx_description
1 polymer ?
#
loop_
_entity_poly.entity_id
_entity_poly.type
_entity_poly.pdbx_seq_one_letter_code
_entity_poly.pdbx_strand_id
1 'polypeptide(L)'
;MAAKDNLSHEVLGSFTRRIAPTRAGRAAENIAYGYESFKKTLGQWIDSSGHRKNLLLPNGSRVGIASAKDGSGKRTYWAMVIAGDYEPKPGKGKRDKEPLVAVKREAAPSGRPKSNDCLIKVLSLCI
;
A
#
# COMPACT_ATOMS: atom_id res chain seq x y z
N MET A 1 -2.72 -19.24 0.08
CA MET A 1 -3.45 -19.41 -1.19
C MET A 1 -2.67 -20.32 -2.13
N ALA A 2 -1.59 -19.94 -2.72
CA ALA A 2 -0.85 -20.73 -3.71
C ALA A 2 -0.53 -22.17 -3.24
N ALA A 3 0.05 -22.34 -2.06
CA ALA A 3 0.41 -23.66 -1.52
C ALA A 3 -0.79 -24.60 -1.25
N LYS A 4 -2.01 -24.07 -1.18
CA LYS A 4 -3.25 -24.85 -0.97
C LYS A 4 -4.16 -24.84 -2.19
N ASP A 5 -3.72 -24.25 -3.30
CA ASP A 5 -4.50 -24.02 -4.53
C ASP A 5 -5.93 -23.51 -4.24
N ASN A 6 -6.04 -22.57 -3.30
CA ASN A 6 -7.32 -22.07 -2.82
C ASN A 6 -7.29 -20.53 -2.71
N LEU A 7 -8.20 -19.86 -3.43
CA LEU A 7 -8.39 -18.41 -3.33
C LEU A 7 -9.39 -18.11 -2.21
N SER A 8 -8.87 -17.76 -1.05
CA SER A 8 -9.68 -17.37 0.11
C SER A 8 -8.95 -16.40 1.00
N HIS A 9 -9.66 -15.42 1.52
CA HIS A 9 -9.17 -14.48 2.52
C HIS A 9 -8.79 -15.15 3.84
N GLU A 10 -9.31 -16.35 4.11
CA GLU A 10 -9.15 -17.06 5.39
C GLU A 10 -8.07 -18.17 5.37
N VAL A 11 -7.40 -18.40 4.23
CA VAL A 11 -6.41 -19.48 4.08
C VAL A 11 -5.29 -19.46 5.13
N LEU A 12 -4.91 -18.28 5.60
CA LEU A 12 -3.87 -18.06 6.63
C LEU A 12 -4.46 -17.51 7.94
N GLY A 13 -5.71 -17.80 8.23
CA GLY A 13 -6.47 -17.24 9.33
C GLY A 13 -7.18 -15.93 8.97
N SER A 14 -8.00 -15.42 9.87
CA SER A 14 -8.82 -14.24 9.58
C SER A 14 -7.97 -13.01 9.23
N PHE A 15 -8.48 -12.20 8.31
CA PHE A 15 -7.81 -10.97 7.89
C PHE A 15 -7.49 -10.06 9.08
N THR A 16 -8.44 -9.88 9.98
CA THR A 16 -8.27 -9.08 11.19
C THR A 16 -7.08 -9.55 12.03
N ARG A 17 -6.93 -10.87 12.23
CA ARG A 17 -5.79 -11.42 12.97
C ARG A 17 -4.45 -11.16 12.27
N ARG A 18 -4.43 -11.25 10.94
CA ARG A 18 -3.21 -11.01 10.16
C ARG A 18 -2.78 -9.54 10.18
N ILE A 19 -3.74 -8.61 10.26
CA ILE A 19 -3.49 -7.16 10.29
C ILE A 19 -3.19 -6.64 11.71
N ALA A 20 -3.70 -7.28 12.76
CA ALA A 20 -3.55 -6.82 14.14
C ALA A 20 -2.10 -6.40 14.53
N PRO A 21 -1.04 -7.13 14.16
CA PRO A 21 0.33 -6.72 14.50
C PRO A 21 0.77 -5.41 13.87
N THR A 22 0.13 -4.96 12.79
CA THR A 22 0.44 -3.70 12.10
C THR A 22 -0.06 -2.48 12.84
N ARG A 23 -1.04 -2.67 13.74
CA ARG A 23 -1.75 -1.60 14.46
C ARG A 23 -2.43 -0.59 13.52
N ALA A 24 -2.81 -1.03 12.33
CA ALA A 24 -3.61 -0.24 11.41
C ALA A 24 -5.05 -0.15 11.93
N GLY A 25 -5.58 1.05 12.08
CA GLY A 25 -6.97 1.28 12.42
C GLY A 25 -7.91 0.96 11.26
N ARG A 26 -7.36 0.85 10.05
CA ARG A 26 -8.09 0.59 8.81
C ARG A 26 -7.26 -0.26 7.86
N ALA A 27 -7.87 -1.28 7.25
CA ALA A 27 -7.21 -2.07 6.21
C ALA A 27 -8.23 -2.71 5.27
N ALA A 28 -7.79 -3.01 4.05
CA ALA A 28 -8.53 -3.77 3.05
C ALA A 28 -7.59 -4.73 2.31
N GLU A 29 -8.13 -5.83 1.82
CA GLU A 29 -7.39 -6.84 1.09
C GLU A 29 -8.07 -7.11 -0.26
N ASN A 30 -7.27 -7.15 -1.33
CA ASN A 30 -7.66 -7.70 -2.62
C ASN A 30 -6.85 -8.96 -2.88
N ILE A 31 -7.52 -10.02 -3.33
CA ILE A 31 -6.89 -11.25 -3.76
C ILE A 31 -7.35 -11.61 -5.17
N ALA A 32 -6.48 -12.26 -5.93
CA ALA A 32 -6.78 -12.74 -7.27
C ALA A 32 -5.92 -13.96 -7.63
N TYR A 33 -6.27 -14.66 -8.69
CA TYR A 33 -5.42 -15.64 -9.34
C TYR A 33 -5.62 -15.60 -10.87
N GLY A 34 -4.66 -16.15 -11.59
CA GLY A 34 -4.75 -16.36 -13.04
C GLY A 34 -3.73 -15.58 -13.84
N TYR A 35 -3.68 -14.25 -13.69
CA TYR A 35 -2.71 -13.44 -14.43
C TYR A 35 -1.32 -13.52 -13.83
N GLU A 36 -0.30 -13.67 -14.66
CA GLU A 36 1.10 -13.60 -14.24
C GLU A 36 1.59 -12.15 -14.04
N SER A 37 0.95 -11.19 -14.71
CA SER A 37 1.31 -9.78 -14.67
C SER A 37 0.50 -9.03 -13.62
N PHE A 38 1.18 -8.28 -12.74
CA PHE A 38 0.51 -7.40 -11.81
C PHE A 38 -0.36 -6.35 -12.50
N LYS A 39 0.08 -5.82 -13.64
CA LYS A 39 -0.71 -4.85 -14.42
C LYS A 39 -2.09 -5.40 -14.80
N LYS A 40 -2.14 -6.65 -15.28
CA LYS A 40 -3.42 -7.30 -15.63
C LYS A 40 -4.28 -7.56 -14.40
N THR A 41 -3.68 -8.01 -13.31
CA THR A 41 -4.37 -8.24 -12.04
C THR A 41 -4.93 -6.94 -11.45
N LEU A 42 -4.16 -5.87 -11.50
CA LEU A 42 -4.62 -4.54 -11.08
C LEU A 42 -5.80 -4.05 -11.94
N GLY A 43 -5.74 -4.22 -13.26
CA GLY A 43 -6.86 -3.94 -14.16
C GLY A 43 -8.14 -4.68 -13.72
N GLN A 44 -8.05 -5.97 -13.47
CA GLN A 44 -9.17 -6.77 -12.97
C GLN A 44 -9.74 -6.22 -11.65
N TRP A 45 -8.89 -5.78 -10.72
CA TRP A 45 -9.34 -5.17 -9.47
C TRP A 45 -9.98 -3.79 -9.68
N ILE A 46 -9.48 -3.01 -10.64
CA ILE A 46 -10.07 -1.71 -11.00
C ILE A 46 -11.46 -1.89 -11.60
N ASP A 47 -11.66 -2.90 -12.45
CA ASP A 47 -12.94 -3.16 -13.13
C ASP A 47 -14.01 -3.73 -12.17
N SER A 48 -13.59 -4.36 -11.08
CA SER A 48 -14.49 -4.89 -10.04
C SER A 48 -14.83 -3.82 -9.00
N SER A 49 -16.11 -3.50 -8.84
CA SER A 49 -16.57 -2.45 -7.90
C SER A 49 -16.13 -2.72 -6.45
N GLY A 50 -16.18 -3.97 -5.99
CA GLY A 50 -15.75 -4.36 -4.65
C GLY A 50 -14.24 -4.21 -4.44
N HIS A 51 -13.44 -4.70 -5.38
CA HIS A 51 -11.99 -4.57 -5.32
C HIS A 51 -11.55 -3.11 -5.48
N ARG A 52 -12.20 -2.36 -6.38
CA ARG A 52 -11.93 -0.93 -6.57
C ARG A 52 -12.22 -0.12 -5.31
N LYS A 53 -13.27 -0.44 -4.56
CA LYS A 53 -13.54 0.19 -3.26
C LYS A 53 -12.38 0.01 -2.28
N ASN A 54 -11.76 -1.16 -2.26
CA ASN A 54 -10.58 -1.44 -1.44
C ASN A 54 -9.35 -0.66 -1.91
N LEU A 55 -9.15 -0.52 -3.24
CA LEU A 55 -8.07 0.29 -3.82
C LEU A 55 -8.17 1.77 -3.41
N LEU A 56 -9.39 2.26 -3.27
CA LEU A 56 -9.71 3.65 -2.88
C LEU A 56 -9.92 3.80 -1.37
N LEU A 57 -9.32 2.93 -0.56
CA LEU A 57 -9.47 2.98 0.89
C LEU A 57 -9.07 4.37 1.43
N PRO A 58 -10.02 5.13 2.04
CA PRO A 58 -9.70 6.44 2.61
C PRO A 58 -8.59 6.33 3.67
N ASN A 59 -7.67 7.29 3.68
CA ASN A 59 -6.51 7.33 4.60
C ASN A 59 -5.58 6.11 4.49
N GLY A 60 -5.65 5.36 3.40
CA GLY A 60 -4.65 4.35 3.07
C GLY A 60 -3.28 5.02 2.90
N SER A 61 -2.28 4.60 3.66
CA SER A 61 -0.94 5.20 3.66
C SER A 61 0.18 4.18 3.42
N ARG A 62 -0.16 2.89 3.45
CA ARG A 62 0.78 1.81 3.15
C ARG A 62 0.11 0.75 2.31
N VAL A 63 0.88 0.18 1.39
CA VAL A 63 0.46 -0.95 0.55
C VAL A 63 1.52 -2.05 0.60
N GLY A 64 1.06 -3.28 0.68
CA GLY A 64 1.88 -4.47 0.51
C GLY A 64 1.28 -5.36 -0.58
N ILE A 65 2.13 -5.84 -1.48
CA ILE A 65 1.73 -6.70 -2.60
C ILE A 65 2.64 -7.92 -2.61
N ALA A 66 2.05 -9.10 -2.82
CA ALA A 66 2.78 -10.34 -2.97
C ALA A 66 2.13 -11.23 -4.02
N SER A 67 2.93 -12.05 -4.69
CA SER A 67 2.46 -13.10 -5.58
C SER A 67 3.22 -14.39 -5.34
N ALA A 68 2.58 -15.51 -5.64
CA ALA A 68 3.19 -16.84 -5.61
C ALA A 68 2.49 -17.74 -6.63
N LYS A 69 3.26 -18.63 -7.27
CA LYS A 69 2.71 -19.68 -8.11
C LYS A 69 2.24 -20.86 -7.25
N ASP A 70 1.21 -21.56 -7.72
CA ASP A 70 0.78 -22.84 -7.14
C ASP A 70 1.86 -23.92 -7.27
N GLY A 71 1.63 -25.08 -6.67
CA GLY A 71 2.55 -26.21 -6.73
C GLY A 71 2.79 -26.75 -8.14
N SER A 72 1.89 -26.49 -9.08
CA SER A 72 2.02 -26.87 -10.50
C SER A 72 2.76 -25.81 -11.34
N GLY A 73 2.99 -24.62 -10.81
CA GLY A 73 3.56 -23.50 -11.52
C GLY A 73 2.65 -22.83 -12.56
N LYS A 74 1.41 -23.31 -12.68
CA LYS A 74 0.48 -22.87 -13.73
C LYS A 74 -0.36 -21.66 -13.35
N ARG A 75 -0.62 -21.45 -12.05
CA ARG A 75 -1.45 -20.35 -11.57
C ARG A 75 -0.63 -19.42 -10.68
N THR A 76 -0.74 -18.14 -10.93
CA THR A 76 -0.19 -17.11 -10.04
C THR A 76 -1.30 -16.57 -9.16
N TYR A 77 -1.09 -16.62 -7.85
CA TYR A 77 -1.92 -16.02 -6.83
C TYR A 77 -1.37 -14.68 -6.41
N TRP A 78 -2.24 -13.70 -6.27
CA TRP A 78 -1.92 -12.34 -5.87
C TRP A 78 -2.67 -11.96 -4.60
N ALA A 79 -1.99 -11.24 -3.73
CA ALA A 79 -2.61 -10.57 -2.59
C ALA A 79 -2.07 -9.16 -2.49
N MET A 80 -2.96 -8.21 -2.23
CA MET A 80 -2.61 -6.82 -1.93
C MET A 80 -3.36 -6.40 -0.68
N VAL A 81 -2.64 -5.79 0.26
CA VAL A 81 -3.20 -5.19 1.46
C VAL A 81 -2.91 -3.70 1.42
N ILE A 82 -3.95 -2.89 1.60
CA ILE A 82 -3.86 -1.45 1.81
C ILE A 82 -4.25 -1.20 3.25
N ALA A 83 -3.47 -0.38 3.97
CA ALA A 83 -3.70 -0.10 5.37
C ALA A 83 -3.39 1.36 5.71
N GLY A 84 -4.04 1.89 6.73
CA GLY A 84 -3.87 3.27 7.18
C GLY A 84 -4.43 3.50 8.59
N ASP A 85 -4.54 4.77 8.98
CA ASP A 85 -4.99 5.18 10.31
C ASP A 85 -4.22 4.43 11.43
N TYR A 86 -2.88 4.43 11.32
CA TYR A 86 -2.03 3.74 12.29
C TYR A 86 -2.07 4.44 13.64
N GLU A 87 -2.33 3.66 14.69
CA GLU A 87 -2.19 4.16 16.05
C GLU A 87 -0.72 4.54 16.32
N PRO A 88 -0.47 5.69 16.96
CA PRO A 88 0.87 6.04 17.40
C PRO A 88 1.43 4.92 18.29
N LYS A 89 2.71 4.57 18.08
CA LYS A 89 3.39 3.68 19.03
C LYS A 89 3.34 4.35 20.40
N PRO A 90 2.95 3.63 21.49
CA PRO A 90 3.07 4.19 22.83
C PRO A 90 4.53 4.59 23.01
N GLY A 91 4.77 5.87 23.16
CA GLY A 91 6.12 6.42 23.33
C GLY A 91 6.76 5.77 24.55
N LYS A 92 7.90 5.10 24.39
CA LYS A 92 8.85 4.96 25.49
C LYS A 92 9.24 6.39 25.86
N GLY A 93 8.71 6.86 26.99
CA GLY A 93 8.87 8.24 27.38
C GLY A 93 10.34 8.67 27.45
N LYS A 94 10.61 9.74 26.75
CA LYS A 94 11.32 10.95 27.17
C LYS A 94 11.21 11.90 25.99
N ARG A 95 10.34 12.90 26.12
CA ARG A 95 10.43 14.09 25.28
C ARG A 95 11.59 14.89 25.84
N ASP A 96 12.73 14.78 25.25
CA ASP A 96 13.70 15.85 25.31
C ASP A 96 13.07 16.99 24.48
N LYS A 97 12.70 18.05 25.19
CA LYS A 97 12.24 19.30 24.58
C LYS A 97 13.46 19.90 23.89
N GLU A 98 13.65 19.62 22.62
CA GLU A 98 14.52 20.45 21.80
C GLU A 98 13.88 21.84 21.68
N PRO A 99 14.63 22.93 22.02
CA PRO A 99 14.12 24.28 21.85
C PRO A 99 13.92 24.55 20.35
N LEU A 100 12.74 25.03 20.00
CA LEU A 100 12.44 25.55 18.67
C LEU A 100 13.43 26.64 18.30
N VAL A 101 14.46 26.29 17.53
CA VAL A 101 15.31 27.28 16.87
C VAL A 101 14.47 27.94 15.78
N ALA A 102 14.17 29.22 15.98
CA ALA A 102 13.49 30.03 14.99
C ALA A 102 14.36 30.15 13.73
N VAL A 103 14.05 29.39 12.70
CA VAL A 103 14.67 29.54 11.38
C VAL A 103 14.12 30.83 10.76
N LYS A 104 14.97 31.85 10.64
CA LYS A 104 14.69 33.05 9.84
C LYS A 104 14.40 32.61 8.40
N ARG A 105 13.20 32.93 7.93
CA ARG A 105 12.84 32.76 6.53
C ARG A 105 13.62 33.80 5.71
N GLU A 106 14.61 33.35 4.98
CA GLU A 106 15.15 34.12 3.85
C GLU A 106 14.17 34.04 2.67
N ALA A 107 13.97 35.22 2.05
CA ALA A 107 13.04 35.36 0.95
C ALA A 107 13.50 34.52 -0.27
N ALA A 108 12.62 33.70 -0.79
CA ALA A 108 12.87 32.91 -2.00
C ALA A 108 12.96 33.83 -3.24
N PRO A 109 13.90 33.59 -4.17
CA PRO A 109 13.95 34.29 -5.44
C PRO A 109 12.76 33.88 -6.32
N SER A 110 12.08 34.88 -6.88
CA SER A 110 10.99 34.71 -7.84
C SER A 110 11.52 34.18 -9.18
N GLY A 111 11.52 32.88 -9.35
CA GLY A 111 11.80 32.23 -10.63
C GLY A 111 10.71 31.24 -10.97
N ARG A 112 9.94 31.55 -12.02
CA ARG A 112 8.90 30.67 -12.58
C ARG A 112 9.59 29.42 -13.13
N PRO A 113 9.32 28.19 -12.67
CA PRO A 113 9.91 27.00 -13.26
C PRO A 113 9.32 26.77 -14.65
N LYS A 114 10.20 26.52 -15.62
CA LYS A 114 9.82 26.08 -16.97
C LYS A 114 9.22 24.68 -16.86
N SER A 115 8.06 24.50 -17.47
CA SER A 115 7.30 23.26 -17.58
C SER A 115 8.13 22.18 -18.28
N ASN A 116 8.75 21.25 -17.59
CA ASN A 116 9.20 19.94 -18.11
C ASN A 116 9.94 19.08 -17.06
N ASP A 117 9.95 19.45 -15.79
CA ASP A 117 10.54 18.57 -14.78
C ASP A 117 9.48 17.71 -14.12
N CYS A 118 9.51 16.44 -14.45
CA CYS A 118 8.73 15.40 -13.80
C CYS A 118 9.23 15.22 -12.36
N LEU A 119 8.44 15.64 -11.35
CA LEU A 119 8.84 15.72 -9.95
C LEU A 119 8.98 14.36 -9.26
N ILE A 120 8.48 13.29 -9.82
CA ILE A 120 8.61 11.95 -9.25
C ILE A 120 8.74 10.90 -10.37
N LYS A 121 9.90 10.27 -10.47
CA LYS A 121 10.08 9.05 -11.25
C LYS A 121 9.94 7.85 -10.34
N VAL A 122 8.83 7.16 -10.40
CA VAL A 122 8.67 5.83 -9.81
C VAL A 122 8.41 4.85 -10.92
N LEU A 123 9.38 3.96 -11.17
CA LEU A 123 9.26 2.83 -12.11
C LEU A 123 8.79 3.21 -13.52
N SER A 124 9.48 4.14 -14.17
CA SER A 124 9.25 4.52 -15.58
C SER A 124 7.84 5.06 -15.91
N LEU A 125 7.08 5.50 -14.92
CA LEU A 125 5.84 6.25 -15.14
C LEU A 125 6.01 7.68 -14.61
N CYS A 126 5.76 8.67 -15.47
CA CYS A 126 5.50 10.06 -15.06
C CYS A 126 4.04 10.17 -14.60
N ILE A 127 3.81 10.68 -13.40
CA ILE A 127 2.52 11.13 -12.91
C ILE A 127 2.56 12.66 -12.82
#